data_d204c65396ae50042f875b0bcc0e1a99
#
_entry.id   d204c65396ae50042f875b0bcc0e1a99
#
_cell.length_a   1.000
_cell.length_b   1.000
_cell.length_c   1.000
_cell.angle_alpha   90.00
_cell.angle_beta   90.00
_cell.angle_gamma   90.00
#
_symmetry.space_group_name_H-M   'P 1'
#
loop_
_entity.id
_entity.type
_entity.pdbx_description
1 polymer ?
#
loop_
_entity_poly.entity_id
_entity_poly.type
_entity_poly.pdbx_seq_one_letter_code
_entity_poly.pdbx_strand_id
1 'polypeptide(L)'
;MMHFARCLDVYKRQDNMAVGYGRVPLIRQIKIHVKRGEIVTLIGPNGSGKSTILKSIIRQLGLVDGAVYLAGSPMCDMTEKEIATKMSVLMTERIRPELMTCEDVVATGRYPYTGRLGILSEKDRQKVREAIALVHARDFAERDFMEISDGQRQRILLARAVCQEPEAIVLDEPTSFLDIRHKLELLTILKELVRTKKVAVLMSLHELDLAQKLSDYIICIKGDRIERCGTPEEVFTESYITKLYDITKGSYQAEFGCLEMEPVRGVPRVFVIGGGGSGIPVYRKLQRQGVPFAAGILSENDIDYPVARALASEVVSEAPFEPIREETFERAAAVLNSCSQVICCLETFGTLNEKNRKLAEMGKDKMLPGIKD
;
A
#
# COMPACT_ATOMS: atom_id res chain seq x y z
N MET A 1 9.02 6.49 31.40
CA MET A 1 9.11 6.58 29.94
C MET A 1 10.07 5.52 29.46
N MET A 2 9.58 4.40 28.92
CA MET A 2 10.44 3.37 28.32
C MET A 2 11.03 3.93 27.04
N HIS A 3 12.35 4.10 27.01
CA HIS A 3 13.08 4.37 25.76
C HIS A 3 12.99 3.12 24.88
N PHE A 4 12.05 3.09 23.93
CA PHE A 4 12.07 2.10 22.87
C PHE A 4 13.35 2.30 22.07
N ALA A 5 14.22 1.28 22.07
CA ALA A 5 15.47 1.31 21.33
C ALA A 5 15.18 1.47 19.83
N ARG A 6 15.58 2.58 19.26
CA ARG A 6 15.51 2.86 17.82
C ARG A 6 16.54 1.97 17.13
N CYS A 7 16.16 1.35 16.02
CA CYS A 7 17.04 0.44 15.27
C CYS A 7 17.73 1.17 14.11
N LEU A 8 16.98 1.96 13.35
CA LEU A 8 17.48 2.74 12.22
C LEU A 8 17.04 4.18 12.37
N ASP A 9 17.98 5.08 12.51
CA ASP A 9 17.75 6.52 12.58
C ASP A 9 18.49 7.23 11.45
N VAL A 10 17.78 8.11 10.78
CA VAL A 10 18.29 8.92 9.68
C VAL A 10 18.08 10.38 10.01
N TYR A 11 19.12 11.07 10.47
CA TYR A 11 19.06 12.50 10.80
C TYR A 11 20.45 13.15 10.87
N LYS A 12 20.49 14.45 10.96
CA LYS A 12 21.68 15.26 11.28
C LYS A 12 21.65 15.67 12.75
N ARG A 13 22.80 15.79 13.40
CA ARG A 13 22.92 16.27 14.80
C ARG A 13 22.29 17.66 15.04
N GLN A 14 22.02 18.43 13.98
CA GLN A 14 21.42 19.78 14.01
C GLN A 14 20.39 20.03 12.91
N ASP A 15 19.52 19.05 12.62
CA ASP A 15 18.47 19.07 11.59
C ASP A 15 18.89 18.76 10.15
N ASN A 16 18.24 17.71 9.59
CA ASN A 16 18.00 17.44 8.19
C ASN A 16 19.12 16.77 7.37
N MET A 17 18.99 15.44 7.17
CA MET A 17 19.74 14.74 6.13
C MET A 17 19.30 15.24 4.74
N ALA A 18 20.25 15.30 3.79
CA ALA A 18 19.98 15.53 2.38
C ALA A 18 20.57 14.41 1.52
N VAL A 19 19.81 13.97 0.52
CA VAL A 19 20.22 12.94 -0.43
C VAL A 19 20.13 13.46 -1.86
N GLY A 20 20.96 12.92 -2.75
CA GLY A 20 20.99 13.34 -4.15
C GLY A 20 22.13 12.70 -4.90
N TYR A 21 22.46 13.26 -6.06
CA TYR A 21 23.54 12.77 -6.91
C TYR A 21 24.73 13.74 -6.90
N GLY A 22 25.91 13.24 -6.59
CA GLY A 22 27.09 14.07 -6.39
C GLY A 22 26.91 15.02 -5.22
N ARG A 23 27.03 16.34 -5.47
CA ARG A 23 26.81 17.39 -4.45
C ARG A 23 25.47 18.12 -4.59
N VAL A 24 24.61 17.67 -5.49
CA VAL A 24 23.31 18.29 -5.76
C VAL A 24 22.24 17.57 -4.95
N PRO A 25 21.63 18.21 -3.95
CA PRO A 25 20.58 17.58 -3.17
C PRO A 25 19.29 17.49 -3.98
N LEU A 26 18.72 16.28 -4.04
CA LEU A 26 17.40 15.97 -4.63
C LEU A 26 16.32 16.13 -3.57
N ILE A 27 16.56 15.60 -2.37
CA ILE A 27 15.63 15.67 -1.25
C ILE A 27 16.37 16.18 -0.03
N ARG A 28 15.74 17.12 0.65
CA ARG A 28 16.27 17.82 1.84
C ARG A 28 15.39 17.54 3.04
N GLN A 29 15.89 17.91 4.21
CA GLN A 29 15.14 17.86 5.47
C GLN A 29 14.57 16.47 5.79
N ILE A 30 15.35 15.42 5.47
CA ILE A 30 14.94 14.05 5.72
C ILE A 30 15.16 13.70 7.19
N LYS A 31 14.10 13.25 7.84
CA LYS A 31 14.13 12.74 9.21
C LYS A 31 13.30 11.46 9.26
N ILE A 32 13.97 10.32 9.42
CA ILE A 32 13.36 9.00 9.45
C ILE A 32 13.80 8.27 10.71
N HIS A 33 12.85 7.68 11.41
CA HIS A 33 13.08 6.84 12.58
C HIS A 33 12.32 5.54 12.39
N VAL A 34 13.00 4.41 12.52
CA VAL A 34 12.40 3.10 12.46
C VAL A 34 12.75 2.34 13.73
N LYS A 35 11.75 1.90 14.47
CA LYS A 35 11.94 1.15 15.71
C LYS A 35 12.00 -0.35 15.42
N ARG A 36 12.59 -1.09 16.33
CA ARG A 36 12.52 -2.56 16.29
C ARG A 36 11.07 -3.04 16.38
N GLY A 37 10.69 -3.91 15.46
CA GLY A 37 9.33 -4.42 15.37
C GLY A 37 8.34 -3.44 14.75
N GLU A 38 8.80 -2.51 13.93
CA GLU A 38 8.01 -1.49 13.22
C GLU A 38 8.23 -1.59 11.70
N ILE A 39 7.18 -1.40 10.94
CA ILE A 39 7.21 -1.27 9.48
C ILE A 39 6.96 0.20 9.13
N VAL A 40 7.96 0.85 8.55
CA VAL A 40 7.88 2.21 8.02
C VAL A 40 7.89 2.16 6.51
N THR A 41 6.91 2.79 5.88
CA THR A 41 6.77 2.77 4.42
C THR A 41 6.88 4.17 3.82
N LEU A 42 7.72 4.29 2.80
CA LEU A 42 7.83 5.48 1.96
C LEU A 42 6.79 5.40 0.84
N ILE A 43 5.95 6.43 0.71
CA ILE A 43 5.02 6.59 -0.40
C ILE A 43 5.22 7.94 -1.09
N GLY A 44 4.73 8.07 -2.31
CA GLY A 44 4.80 9.30 -3.10
C GLY A 44 4.85 9.01 -4.60
N PRO A 45 4.66 10.02 -5.45
CA PRO A 45 4.68 9.88 -6.90
C PRO A 45 5.95 9.22 -7.44
N ASN A 46 5.88 8.70 -8.66
CA ASN A 46 7.07 8.19 -9.34
C ASN A 46 8.08 9.33 -9.53
N GLY A 47 9.35 9.03 -9.33
CA GLY A 47 10.42 10.03 -9.38
C GLY A 47 10.52 10.95 -8.16
N SER A 48 9.70 10.76 -7.11
CA SER A 48 9.80 11.57 -5.87
C SER A 48 11.06 11.31 -5.03
N GLY A 49 11.90 10.34 -5.44
CA GLY A 49 13.20 10.05 -4.79
C GLY A 49 13.16 9.01 -3.67
N LYS A 50 12.09 8.20 -3.55
CA LYS A 50 11.99 7.10 -2.56
C LYS A 50 13.22 6.19 -2.61
N SER A 51 13.53 5.64 -3.81
CA SER A 51 14.69 4.77 -4.01
C SER A 51 16.02 5.49 -3.77
N THR A 52 16.10 6.81 -4.06
CA THR A 52 17.30 7.61 -3.76
C THR A 52 17.54 7.70 -2.24
N ILE A 53 16.48 7.90 -1.46
CA ILE A 53 16.57 7.87 0.01
C ILE A 53 17.06 6.49 0.48
N LEU A 54 16.42 5.41 0.01
CA LEU A 54 16.79 4.05 0.41
C LEU A 54 18.24 3.72 0.02
N LYS A 55 18.65 4.02 -1.23
CA LYS A 55 20.03 3.83 -1.70
C LYS A 55 21.07 4.62 -0.91
N SER A 56 20.71 5.83 -0.45
CA SER A 56 21.59 6.62 0.39
C SER A 56 21.69 6.07 1.82
N ILE A 57 20.59 5.56 2.38
CA ILE A 57 20.58 4.93 3.70
C ILE A 57 21.47 3.68 3.72
N ILE A 58 21.42 2.86 2.68
CA ILE A 58 22.26 1.65 2.57
C ILE A 58 23.68 1.91 2.06
N ARG A 59 24.08 3.17 1.91
CA ARG A 59 25.42 3.61 1.42
C ARG A 59 25.72 3.24 -0.04
N GLN A 60 24.74 2.84 -0.84
CA GLN A 60 24.91 2.66 -2.28
C GLN A 60 25.05 4.01 -3.00
N LEU A 61 24.44 5.06 -2.45
CA LEU A 61 24.63 6.46 -2.82
C LEU A 61 25.19 7.22 -1.64
N GLY A 62 26.13 8.13 -1.90
CA GLY A 62 26.66 9.01 -0.88
C GLY A 62 25.61 9.99 -0.38
N LEU A 63 25.67 10.31 0.92
CA LEU A 63 24.87 11.39 1.48
C LEU A 63 25.42 12.75 0.99
N VAL A 64 24.52 13.69 0.70
CA VAL A 64 24.89 15.08 0.43
C VAL A 64 25.17 15.79 1.75
N ASP A 65 24.35 15.53 2.78
CA ASP A 65 24.53 16.04 4.15
C ASP A 65 23.83 15.11 5.15
N GLY A 66 24.23 15.15 6.42
CA GLY A 66 23.62 14.37 7.49
C GLY A 66 24.31 13.04 7.76
N ALA A 67 23.64 12.16 8.51
CA ALA A 67 24.15 10.86 8.90
C ALA A 67 23.04 9.83 9.06
N VAL A 68 23.37 8.56 8.86
CA VAL A 68 22.54 7.41 9.16
C VAL A 68 23.11 6.71 10.38
N TYR A 69 22.24 6.36 11.32
CA TYR A 69 22.60 5.59 12.52
C TYR A 69 21.93 4.22 12.47
N LEU A 70 22.69 3.20 12.75
CA LEU A 70 22.23 1.83 12.83
C LEU A 70 22.50 1.28 14.24
N ALA A 71 21.45 0.86 14.93
CA ALA A 71 21.51 0.41 16.33
C ALA A 71 22.23 1.44 17.26
N GLY A 72 21.99 2.74 17.04
CA GLY A 72 22.55 3.83 17.84
C GLY A 72 23.97 4.25 17.48
N SER A 73 24.64 3.60 16.52
CA SER A 73 25.99 3.93 16.04
C SER A 73 25.93 4.60 14.66
N PRO A 74 26.71 5.68 14.41
CA PRO A 74 26.75 6.26 13.07
C PRO A 74 27.38 5.26 12.09
N MET A 75 26.70 5.06 10.96
CA MET A 75 27.15 4.08 9.95
C MET A 75 28.50 4.47 9.31
N CYS A 76 28.88 5.74 9.30
CA CYS A 76 30.19 6.17 8.78
C CYS A 76 31.36 5.61 9.59
N ASP A 77 31.12 5.29 10.87
CA ASP A 77 32.16 4.74 11.77
C ASP A 77 32.15 3.19 11.79
N MET A 78 31.21 2.57 11.05
CA MET A 78 31.08 1.11 10.97
C MET A 78 31.79 0.54 9.75
N THR A 79 32.38 -0.64 9.90
CA THR A 79 32.88 -1.44 8.79
C THR A 79 31.74 -2.01 7.96
N GLU A 80 32.00 -2.34 6.68
CA GLU A 80 31.02 -3.01 5.81
C GLU A 80 30.50 -4.32 6.42
N LYS A 81 31.35 -5.06 7.11
CA LYS A 81 31.00 -6.29 7.80
C LYS A 81 30.04 -6.04 8.97
N GLU A 82 30.28 -5.03 9.76
CA GLU A 82 29.40 -4.64 10.88
C GLU A 82 28.03 -4.19 10.39
N ILE A 83 27.98 -3.42 9.31
CA ILE A 83 26.74 -3.02 8.67
C ILE A 83 26.00 -4.25 8.14
N ALA A 84 26.71 -5.13 7.41
CA ALA A 84 26.13 -6.33 6.82
C ALA A 84 25.65 -7.36 7.87
N THR A 85 26.15 -7.35 9.10
CA THR A 85 25.60 -8.20 10.17
C THR A 85 24.34 -7.63 10.83
N LYS A 86 24.06 -6.32 10.66
CA LYS A 86 22.93 -5.63 11.30
C LYS A 86 21.83 -5.21 10.34
N MET A 87 22.15 -5.00 9.07
CA MET A 87 21.21 -4.52 8.07
C MET A 87 21.27 -5.40 6.83
N SER A 88 20.13 -5.86 6.38
CA SER A 88 19.96 -6.53 5.08
C SER A 88 19.15 -5.67 4.12
N VAL A 89 19.33 -5.95 2.83
CA VAL A 89 18.79 -5.12 1.75
C VAL A 89 18.17 -6.00 0.67
N LEU A 90 16.99 -5.59 0.20
CA LEU A 90 16.34 -6.14 -0.96
C LEU A 90 15.95 -4.99 -1.89
N MET A 91 16.71 -4.82 -2.97
CA MET A 91 16.48 -3.75 -3.96
C MET A 91 15.79 -4.32 -5.19
N THR A 92 15.13 -3.45 -5.94
CA THR A 92 14.41 -3.79 -7.18
C THR A 92 15.33 -4.29 -8.28
N GLU A 93 16.64 -4.05 -8.18
CA GLU A 93 17.63 -4.47 -9.17
C GLU A 93 17.68 -6.01 -9.25
N ARG A 94 17.52 -6.54 -10.47
CA ARG A 94 17.53 -7.99 -10.69
C ARG A 94 18.98 -8.51 -10.61
N ILE A 95 19.25 -9.31 -9.60
CA ILE A 95 20.48 -10.13 -9.59
C ILE A 95 20.31 -11.31 -10.55
N ARG A 96 21.37 -11.64 -11.27
CA ARG A 96 21.43 -12.80 -12.19
C ARG A 96 22.62 -13.66 -11.81
N PRO A 97 22.54 -14.40 -10.72
CA PRO A 97 23.60 -15.34 -10.36
C PRO A 97 23.60 -16.49 -11.37
N GLU A 98 24.71 -16.71 -12.01
CA GLU A 98 24.89 -17.85 -12.92
C GLU A 98 25.19 -19.11 -12.10
N LEU A 99 24.58 -20.24 -12.48
CA LEU A 99 24.82 -21.58 -11.92
C LEU A 99 24.63 -21.69 -10.40
N MET A 100 23.71 -20.88 -9.81
CA MET A 100 23.37 -20.95 -8.39
C MET A 100 21.98 -21.53 -8.19
N THR A 101 21.87 -22.47 -7.27
CA THR A 101 20.57 -22.91 -6.77
C THR A 101 19.92 -21.83 -5.89
N CYS A 102 18.63 -21.96 -5.64
CA CYS A 102 17.94 -21.09 -4.69
C CYS A 102 18.56 -21.14 -3.29
N GLU A 103 19.00 -22.32 -2.84
CA GLU A 103 19.70 -22.50 -1.56
C GLU A 103 21.04 -21.76 -1.56
N ASP A 104 21.82 -21.82 -2.64
CA ASP A 104 23.08 -21.09 -2.77
C ASP A 104 22.85 -19.58 -2.67
N VAL A 105 21.82 -19.06 -3.32
CA VAL A 105 21.48 -17.63 -3.22
C VAL A 105 21.14 -17.24 -1.78
N VAL A 106 20.35 -18.04 -1.05
CA VAL A 106 20.05 -17.79 0.37
C VAL A 106 21.31 -17.86 1.21
N ALA A 107 22.20 -18.81 0.92
CA ALA A 107 23.46 -19.02 1.63
C ALA A 107 24.41 -17.82 1.54
N THR A 108 24.32 -17.01 0.46
CA THR A 108 25.10 -15.75 0.36
C THR A 108 24.75 -14.76 1.49
N GLY A 109 23.57 -14.85 2.10
CA GLY A 109 23.18 -14.08 3.27
C GLY A 109 24.08 -14.35 4.50
N ARG A 110 24.81 -15.47 4.52
CA ARG A 110 25.74 -15.82 5.60
C ARG A 110 27.16 -15.31 5.41
N TYR A 111 27.50 -14.71 4.26
CA TYR A 111 28.86 -14.21 4.00
C TYR A 111 29.42 -13.27 5.07
N PRO A 112 28.63 -12.37 5.71
CA PRO A 112 29.17 -11.55 6.81
C PRO A 112 29.69 -12.37 8.01
N TYR A 113 29.27 -13.63 8.16
CA TYR A 113 29.62 -14.52 9.26
C TYR A 113 30.73 -15.51 8.89
N THR A 114 31.01 -15.69 7.60
CA THR A 114 32.06 -16.60 7.11
C THR A 114 33.43 -15.94 7.16
N GLY A 115 34.49 -16.77 7.16
CA GLY A 115 35.87 -16.31 6.98
C GLY A 115 36.19 -15.96 5.53
N ARG A 116 37.48 -15.70 5.24
CA ARG A 116 37.97 -15.33 3.88
C ARG A 116 37.64 -16.36 2.79
N LEU A 117 37.48 -17.62 3.15
CA LEU A 117 37.17 -18.69 2.20
C LEU A 117 35.67 -18.87 1.94
N GLY A 118 34.80 -18.10 2.60
CA GLY A 118 33.35 -18.21 2.42
C GLY A 118 32.72 -19.55 2.88
N ILE A 119 33.46 -20.39 3.62
CA ILE A 119 32.99 -21.72 4.04
C ILE A 119 31.91 -21.57 5.12
N LEU A 120 30.75 -22.15 4.86
CA LEU A 120 29.62 -22.17 5.79
C LEU A 120 29.86 -23.22 6.89
N SER A 121 29.68 -22.81 8.15
CA SER A 121 29.59 -23.73 9.28
C SER A 121 28.27 -24.50 9.28
N GLU A 122 28.15 -25.55 10.07
CA GLU A 122 26.85 -26.26 10.22
C GLU A 122 25.78 -25.34 10.79
N LYS A 123 26.14 -24.42 11.67
CA LYS A 123 25.24 -23.38 12.17
C LYS A 123 24.71 -22.49 11.04
N ASP A 124 25.56 -22.09 10.10
CA ASP A 124 25.16 -21.28 8.95
C ASP A 124 24.23 -22.05 8.02
N ARG A 125 24.52 -23.33 7.75
CA ARG A 125 23.63 -24.22 6.97
C ARG A 125 22.26 -24.37 7.61
N GLN A 126 22.22 -24.49 8.95
CA GLN A 126 20.96 -24.52 9.68
C GLN A 126 20.17 -23.22 9.50
N LYS A 127 20.83 -22.04 9.54
CA LYS A 127 20.18 -20.74 9.29
C LYS A 127 19.64 -20.60 7.87
N VAL A 128 20.34 -21.15 6.89
CA VAL A 128 19.86 -21.22 5.50
C VAL A 128 18.58 -22.03 5.42
N ARG A 129 18.56 -23.24 6.02
CA ARG A 129 17.36 -24.11 6.05
C ARG A 129 16.17 -23.43 6.76
N GLU A 130 16.44 -22.75 7.87
CA GLU A 130 15.41 -22.00 8.62
C GLU A 130 14.82 -20.85 7.77
N ALA A 131 15.66 -20.09 7.07
CA ALA A 131 15.24 -18.99 6.22
C ALA A 131 14.41 -19.47 5.00
N ILE A 132 14.84 -20.56 4.35
CA ILE A 132 14.10 -21.20 3.25
C ILE A 132 12.73 -21.70 3.73
N ALA A 133 12.68 -22.32 4.92
CA ALA A 133 11.43 -22.79 5.50
C ALA A 133 10.46 -21.64 5.81
N LEU A 134 10.96 -20.53 6.32
CA LEU A 134 10.18 -19.36 6.68
C LEU A 134 9.44 -18.75 5.47
N VAL A 135 10.09 -18.75 4.31
CA VAL A 135 9.49 -18.23 3.06
C VAL A 135 8.75 -19.31 2.25
N HIS A 136 8.52 -20.49 2.83
CA HIS A 136 7.86 -21.62 2.16
C HIS A 136 8.51 -21.99 0.82
N ALA A 137 9.86 -22.09 0.78
CA ALA A 137 10.62 -22.32 -0.46
C ALA A 137 11.30 -23.70 -0.50
N ARG A 138 10.99 -24.62 0.40
CA ARG A 138 11.63 -25.95 0.47
C ARG A 138 11.53 -26.74 -0.82
N ASP A 139 10.37 -26.69 -1.48
CA ASP A 139 10.07 -27.52 -2.67
C ASP A 139 10.89 -27.14 -3.91
N PHE A 140 11.52 -25.98 -3.91
CA PHE A 140 12.33 -25.48 -5.03
C PHE A 140 13.71 -24.96 -4.59
N ALA A 141 14.15 -25.28 -3.38
CA ALA A 141 15.43 -24.82 -2.85
C ALA A 141 16.64 -25.26 -3.70
N GLU A 142 16.58 -26.46 -4.27
CA GLU A 142 17.64 -27.03 -5.11
C GLU A 142 17.54 -26.64 -6.60
N ARG A 143 16.46 -25.92 -7.01
CA ARG A 143 16.32 -25.48 -8.40
C ARG A 143 17.25 -24.32 -8.71
N ASP A 144 17.62 -24.22 -9.99
CA ASP A 144 18.33 -23.05 -10.50
C ASP A 144 17.51 -21.77 -10.24
N PHE A 145 18.16 -20.77 -9.65
CA PHE A 145 17.52 -19.50 -9.35
C PHE A 145 17.00 -18.76 -10.59
N MET A 146 17.61 -18.99 -11.75
CA MET A 146 17.17 -18.38 -13.01
C MET A 146 15.95 -19.06 -13.62
N GLU A 147 15.61 -20.28 -13.22
CA GLU A 147 14.51 -21.07 -13.78
C GLU A 147 13.21 -20.96 -12.99
N ILE A 148 13.22 -20.29 -11.84
CA ILE A 148 12.02 -20.10 -11.02
C ILE A 148 11.23 -18.83 -11.39
N SER A 149 9.94 -18.76 -11.01
CA SER A 149 9.10 -17.59 -11.26
C SER A 149 9.56 -16.34 -10.49
N ASP A 150 9.15 -15.15 -10.95
CA ASP A 150 9.50 -13.88 -10.27
C ASP A 150 9.03 -13.86 -8.81
N GLY A 151 7.82 -14.42 -8.51
CA GLY A 151 7.35 -14.53 -7.13
C GLY A 151 8.19 -15.48 -6.28
N GLN A 152 8.66 -16.60 -6.85
CA GLN A 152 9.59 -17.49 -6.18
C GLN A 152 10.95 -16.82 -5.96
N ARG A 153 11.45 -16.07 -6.95
CA ARG A 153 12.70 -15.29 -6.81
C ARG A 153 12.62 -14.30 -5.67
N GLN A 154 11.53 -13.56 -5.58
CA GLN A 154 11.34 -12.58 -4.51
C GLN A 154 11.34 -13.22 -3.12
N ARG A 155 10.71 -14.41 -2.98
CA ARG A 155 10.77 -15.19 -1.73
C ARG A 155 12.19 -15.63 -1.39
N ILE A 156 12.97 -16.10 -2.37
CA ILE A 156 14.37 -16.48 -2.17
C ILE A 156 15.22 -15.27 -1.76
N LEU A 157 15.01 -14.11 -2.39
CA LEU A 157 15.73 -12.88 -2.02
C LEU A 157 15.37 -12.41 -0.61
N LEU A 158 14.10 -12.56 -0.21
CA LEU A 158 13.68 -12.31 1.17
C LEU A 158 14.31 -13.31 2.14
N ALA A 159 14.36 -14.62 1.78
CA ALA A 159 15.04 -15.63 2.59
C ALA A 159 16.53 -15.30 2.78
N ARG A 160 17.21 -14.85 1.73
CA ARG A 160 18.59 -14.37 1.80
C ARG A 160 18.74 -13.21 2.80
N ALA A 161 17.84 -12.23 2.73
CA ALA A 161 17.86 -11.08 3.63
C ALA A 161 17.62 -11.49 5.09
N VAL A 162 16.71 -12.42 5.33
CA VAL A 162 16.40 -12.94 6.67
C VAL A 162 17.49 -13.86 7.21
N CYS A 163 18.11 -14.68 6.34
CA CYS A 163 19.20 -15.58 6.68
C CYS A 163 20.40 -14.82 7.28
N GLN A 164 20.56 -13.56 6.92
CA GLN A 164 21.57 -12.66 7.47
C GLN A 164 21.32 -12.30 8.96
N GLU A 165 20.15 -12.62 9.53
CA GLU A 165 19.72 -12.30 10.91
C GLU A 165 19.85 -10.80 11.23
N PRO A 166 19.31 -9.89 10.38
CA PRO A 166 19.50 -8.46 10.54
C PRO A 166 18.66 -7.88 11.68
N GLU A 167 19.08 -6.72 12.17
CA GLU A 167 18.27 -5.86 13.05
C GLU A 167 17.33 -4.97 12.26
N ALA A 168 17.73 -4.59 11.03
CA ALA A 168 16.93 -3.78 10.09
C ALA A 168 16.94 -4.39 8.68
N ILE A 169 15.81 -4.30 7.99
CA ILE A 169 15.67 -4.68 6.58
C ILE A 169 15.22 -3.45 5.78
N VAL A 170 15.93 -3.15 4.70
CA VAL A 170 15.55 -2.09 3.76
C VAL A 170 15.10 -2.74 2.45
N LEU A 171 13.87 -2.38 1.99
CA LEU A 171 13.25 -2.97 0.81
C LEU A 171 12.83 -1.86 -0.16
N ASP A 172 13.25 -1.95 -1.41
CA ASP A 172 12.79 -1.02 -2.46
C ASP A 172 11.79 -1.75 -3.36
N GLU A 173 10.52 -1.35 -3.28
CA GLU A 173 9.40 -1.91 -4.03
C GLU A 173 9.33 -3.45 -4.03
N PRO A 174 9.28 -4.09 -2.85
CA PRO A 174 9.38 -5.55 -2.76
C PRO A 174 8.22 -6.30 -3.42
N THR A 175 7.11 -5.62 -3.72
CA THR A 175 5.91 -6.19 -4.36
C THR A 175 5.87 -5.99 -5.88
N SER A 176 6.84 -5.28 -6.46
CA SER A 176 6.89 -5.03 -7.89
C SER A 176 7.00 -6.33 -8.69
N PHE A 177 6.24 -6.42 -9.80
CA PHE A 177 6.18 -7.57 -10.70
C PHE A 177 5.58 -8.86 -10.09
N LEU A 178 5.02 -8.80 -8.88
CA LEU A 178 4.34 -9.92 -8.27
C LEU A 178 2.83 -9.88 -8.58
N ASP A 179 2.23 -11.05 -8.77
CA ASP A 179 0.78 -11.20 -8.75
C ASP A 179 0.21 -11.03 -7.33
N ILE A 180 -1.10 -10.94 -7.22
CA ILE A 180 -1.81 -10.66 -5.96
C ILE A 180 -1.45 -11.69 -4.88
N ARG A 181 -1.41 -12.98 -5.25
CA ARG A 181 -1.10 -14.07 -4.31
C ARG A 181 0.29 -13.91 -3.72
N HIS A 182 1.30 -13.74 -4.58
CA HIS A 182 2.69 -13.63 -4.14
C HIS A 182 2.96 -12.33 -3.36
N LYS A 183 2.26 -11.22 -3.68
CA LYS A 183 2.29 -9.99 -2.87
C LYS A 183 1.82 -10.26 -1.44
N LEU A 184 0.65 -10.89 -1.29
CA LEU A 184 0.11 -11.19 0.04
C LEU A 184 1.00 -12.15 0.83
N GLU A 185 1.54 -13.20 0.19
CA GLU A 185 2.48 -14.13 0.82
C GLU A 185 3.72 -13.38 1.34
N LEU A 186 4.37 -12.56 0.51
CA LEU A 186 5.55 -11.79 0.88
C LEU A 186 5.28 -10.85 2.07
N LEU A 187 4.19 -10.09 2.01
CA LEU A 187 3.83 -9.13 3.04
C LEU A 187 3.45 -9.83 4.37
N THR A 188 2.82 -11.00 4.29
CA THR A 188 2.51 -11.82 5.48
C THR A 188 3.79 -12.28 6.16
N ILE A 189 4.78 -12.76 5.40
CA ILE A 189 6.09 -13.17 5.91
C ILE A 189 6.81 -11.98 6.57
N LEU A 190 6.81 -10.81 5.91
CA LEU A 190 7.40 -9.59 6.49
C LEU A 190 6.74 -9.21 7.82
N LYS A 191 5.41 -9.24 7.88
CA LYS A 191 4.65 -8.93 9.11
C LYS A 191 4.96 -9.91 10.24
N GLU A 192 5.09 -11.20 9.91
CA GLU A 192 5.49 -12.22 10.88
C GLU A 192 6.91 -12.00 11.41
N LEU A 193 7.88 -11.70 10.54
CA LEU A 193 9.25 -11.35 10.90
C LEU A 193 9.30 -10.17 11.87
N VAL A 194 8.61 -9.08 11.54
CA VAL A 194 8.55 -7.89 12.38
C VAL A 194 7.98 -8.23 13.74
N ARG A 195 6.90 -9.01 13.78
CA ARG A 195 6.23 -9.37 15.03
C ARG A 195 7.08 -10.31 15.91
N THR A 196 7.68 -11.36 15.29
CA THR A 196 8.36 -12.45 16.03
C THR A 196 9.84 -12.18 16.28
N LYS A 197 10.55 -11.64 15.28
CA LYS A 197 11.99 -11.36 15.37
C LYS A 197 12.31 -9.91 15.76
N LYS A 198 11.28 -9.04 15.85
CA LYS A 198 11.44 -7.62 16.18
C LYS A 198 12.41 -6.89 15.23
N VAL A 199 12.40 -7.29 13.98
CA VAL A 199 13.19 -6.61 12.93
C VAL A 199 12.55 -5.26 12.61
N ALA A 200 13.36 -4.24 12.41
CA ALA A 200 12.90 -2.96 11.88
C ALA A 200 12.81 -3.05 10.35
N VAL A 201 11.71 -2.60 9.76
CA VAL A 201 11.53 -2.62 8.29
C VAL A 201 11.32 -1.21 7.77
N LEU A 202 12.17 -0.80 6.82
CA LEU A 202 11.98 0.41 6.03
C LEU A 202 11.79 0.01 4.57
N MET A 203 10.67 0.40 3.98
CA MET A 203 10.41 0.03 2.58
C MET A 203 9.75 1.14 1.78
N SER A 204 9.82 1.04 0.45
CA SER A 204 8.97 1.79 -0.46
C SER A 204 7.86 0.90 -1.03
N LEU A 205 6.67 1.46 -1.20
CA LEU A 205 5.55 0.80 -1.88
C LEU A 205 4.86 1.78 -2.83
N HIS A 206 4.33 1.24 -3.94
CA HIS A 206 3.46 1.97 -4.87
C HIS A 206 1.99 1.70 -4.61
N GLU A 207 1.64 0.53 -4.10
CA GLU A 207 0.27 0.12 -3.81
C GLU A 207 -0.21 0.76 -2.50
N LEU A 208 -1.08 1.76 -2.61
CA LEU A 208 -1.58 2.53 -1.47
C LEU A 208 -2.36 1.67 -0.49
N ASP A 209 -3.19 0.75 -1.00
CA ASP A 209 -3.99 -0.16 -0.20
C ASP A 209 -3.13 -1.13 0.64
N LEU A 210 -2.01 -1.59 0.08
CA LEU A 210 -1.06 -2.44 0.79
C LEU A 210 -0.26 -1.64 1.83
N ALA A 211 0.17 -0.41 1.48
CA ALA A 211 0.84 0.48 2.41
C ALA A 211 -0.05 0.79 3.62
N GLN A 212 -1.33 1.12 3.38
CA GLN A 212 -2.31 1.39 4.44
C GLN A 212 -2.52 0.21 5.39
N LYS A 213 -2.55 -1.03 4.87
CA LYS A 213 -2.86 -2.25 5.64
C LYS A 213 -1.67 -2.86 6.39
N LEU A 214 -0.46 -2.53 5.94
CA LEU A 214 0.74 -3.20 6.44
C LEU A 214 1.57 -2.33 7.38
N SER A 215 1.63 -1.02 7.13
CA SER A 215 2.59 -0.13 7.77
C SER A 215 2.13 0.32 9.16
N ASP A 216 3.09 0.45 10.07
CA ASP A 216 2.87 1.12 11.35
C ASP A 216 3.05 2.64 11.23
N TYR A 217 3.88 3.07 10.27
CA TYR A 217 4.15 4.48 10.02
C TYR A 217 4.41 4.75 8.53
N ILE A 218 3.89 5.86 8.03
CA ILE A 218 3.98 6.26 6.62
C ILE A 218 4.79 7.55 6.52
N ILE A 219 5.66 7.61 5.52
CA ILE A 219 6.43 8.79 5.15
C ILE A 219 6.09 9.17 3.71
N CYS A 220 5.52 10.35 3.53
CA CYS A 220 5.08 10.87 2.25
C CYS A 220 6.13 11.79 1.66
N ILE A 221 6.59 11.48 0.44
CA ILE A 221 7.61 12.25 -0.27
C ILE A 221 6.97 12.93 -1.47
N LYS A 222 7.10 14.26 -1.54
CA LYS A 222 6.66 15.07 -2.68
C LYS A 222 7.64 16.20 -2.94
N GLY A 223 7.98 16.38 -4.21
CA GLY A 223 8.98 17.37 -4.60
C GLY A 223 10.36 17.04 -4.01
N ASP A 224 10.92 17.98 -3.27
CA ASP A 224 12.29 17.91 -2.72
C ASP A 224 12.35 17.64 -1.20
N ARG A 225 11.26 17.15 -0.59
CA ARG A 225 11.18 16.96 0.87
C ARG A 225 10.19 15.86 1.29
N ILE A 226 10.26 15.50 2.57
CA ILE A 226 9.18 14.80 3.25
C ILE A 226 8.06 15.82 3.50
N GLU A 227 6.88 15.60 2.88
CA GLU A 227 5.75 16.53 3.01
C GLU A 227 4.92 16.24 4.27
N ARG A 228 4.70 14.97 4.57
CA ARG A 228 3.94 14.51 5.75
C ARG A 228 4.46 13.15 6.21
N CYS A 229 4.33 12.90 7.49
CA CYS A 229 4.49 11.56 8.06
C CYS A 229 3.48 11.36 9.20
N GLY A 230 3.10 10.11 9.44
CA GLY A 230 2.11 9.75 10.47
C GLY A 230 1.70 8.28 10.40
N THR A 231 0.73 7.91 11.21
CA THR A 231 0.11 6.57 11.10
C THR A 231 -0.71 6.46 9.80
N PRO A 232 -1.05 5.26 9.36
CA PRO A 232 -1.92 5.10 8.19
C PRO A 232 -3.22 5.91 8.30
N GLU A 233 -3.86 5.93 9.47
CA GLU A 233 -5.12 6.65 9.72
C GLU A 233 -4.96 8.17 9.58
N GLU A 234 -3.79 8.71 9.92
CA GLU A 234 -3.49 10.13 9.79
C GLU A 234 -3.15 10.54 8.35
N VAL A 235 -2.59 9.62 7.56
CA VAL A 235 -2.10 9.89 6.21
C VAL A 235 -3.12 9.57 5.13
N PHE A 236 -3.78 8.41 5.20
CA PHE A 236 -4.68 7.95 4.13
C PHE A 236 -6.06 8.61 4.22
N THR A 237 -6.10 9.93 4.03
CA THR A 237 -7.34 10.70 3.88
C THR A 237 -7.56 11.06 2.40
N GLU A 238 -8.82 11.14 1.98
CA GLU A 238 -9.19 11.46 0.59
C GLU A 238 -8.48 12.73 0.09
N SER A 239 -8.59 13.82 0.85
CA SER A 239 -8.03 15.12 0.47
C SER A 239 -6.51 15.12 0.38
N TYR A 240 -5.84 14.40 1.29
CA TYR A 240 -4.38 14.38 1.31
C TYR A 240 -3.77 13.49 0.22
N ILE A 241 -4.30 12.28 0.02
CA ILE A 241 -3.82 11.37 -1.04
C ILE A 241 -4.06 11.98 -2.42
N THR A 242 -5.23 12.57 -2.64
CA THR A 242 -5.54 13.31 -3.88
C THR A 242 -4.49 14.40 -4.16
N LYS A 243 -4.12 15.17 -3.13
CA LYS A 243 -3.08 16.20 -3.24
C LYS A 243 -1.68 15.62 -3.42
N LEU A 244 -1.33 14.55 -2.69
CA LEU A 244 0.02 13.94 -2.76
C LEU A 244 0.35 13.44 -4.16
N TYR A 245 -0.65 12.80 -4.82
CA TYR A 245 -0.48 12.20 -6.14
C TYR A 245 -0.96 13.08 -7.30
N ASP A 246 -1.37 14.33 -7.02
CA ASP A 246 -1.92 15.27 -8.01
C ASP A 246 -3.07 14.65 -8.83
N ILE A 247 -3.98 13.93 -8.14
CA ILE A 247 -5.11 13.27 -8.77
C ILE A 247 -6.10 14.34 -9.22
N THR A 248 -6.19 14.55 -10.54
CA THR A 248 -7.10 15.52 -11.15
C THR A 248 -8.34 14.87 -11.79
N LYS A 249 -8.30 13.56 -11.99
CA LYS A 249 -9.37 12.75 -12.57
C LYS A 249 -9.64 11.54 -11.70
N GLY A 250 -10.81 11.51 -11.09
CA GLY A 250 -11.18 10.49 -10.09
C GLY A 250 -10.94 10.96 -8.65
N SER A 251 -11.13 10.04 -7.71
CA SER A 251 -11.00 10.30 -6.28
C SER A 251 -10.37 9.09 -5.56
N TYR A 252 -9.74 9.35 -4.44
CA TYR A 252 -9.28 8.31 -3.51
C TYR A 252 -10.34 8.08 -2.45
N GLN A 253 -10.81 6.84 -2.34
CA GLN A 253 -11.77 6.44 -1.32
C GLN A 253 -11.01 5.91 -0.10
N ALA A 254 -10.92 6.72 0.95
CA ALA A 254 -10.13 6.40 2.14
C ALA A 254 -10.68 5.16 2.88
N GLU A 255 -12.00 4.97 2.88
CA GLU A 255 -12.69 3.86 3.50
C GLU A 255 -12.33 2.51 2.89
N PHE A 256 -12.05 2.48 1.59
CA PHE A 256 -11.71 1.25 0.84
C PHE A 256 -10.22 1.16 0.49
N GLY A 257 -9.47 2.25 0.64
CA GLY A 257 -8.07 2.31 0.22
C GLY A 257 -7.88 2.21 -1.30
N CYS A 258 -8.89 2.57 -2.10
CA CYS A 258 -8.87 2.41 -3.55
C CYS A 258 -9.18 3.72 -4.29
N LEU A 259 -8.93 3.71 -5.60
CA LEU A 259 -9.25 4.81 -6.50
C LEU A 259 -10.56 4.52 -7.23
N GLU A 260 -11.40 5.54 -7.37
CA GLU A 260 -12.55 5.55 -8.27
C GLU A 260 -12.33 6.55 -9.39
N MET A 261 -12.89 6.25 -10.56
CA MET A 261 -12.82 7.11 -11.74
C MET A 261 -13.67 8.37 -11.55
N GLU A 262 -13.49 9.38 -12.41
CA GLU A 262 -14.35 10.55 -12.37
C GLU A 262 -15.80 10.23 -12.80
N PRO A 263 -16.78 10.99 -12.28
CA PRO A 263 -18.19 10.79 -12.64
C PRO A 263 -18.40 11.13 -14.12
N VAL A 264 -19.35 10.46 -14.75
CA VAL A 264 -19.79 10.83 -16.10
C VAL A 264 -20.62 12.12 -16.00
N ARG A 265 -20.12 13.18 -16.62
CA ARG A 265 -20.78 14.49 -16.60
C ARG A 265 -22.06 14.49 -17.45
N GLY A 266 -23.05 15.20 -17.01
CA GLY A 266 -24.29 15.39 -17.75
C GLY A 266 -25.53 15.25 -16.86
N VAL A 267 -26.69 15.48 -17.47
CA VAL A 267 -27.98 15.27 -16.80
C VAL A 267 -28.19 13.78 -16.59
N PRO A 268 -28.54 13.33 -15.39
CA PRO A 268 -28.76 11.90 -15.10
C PRO A 268 -29.80 11.29 -16.04
N ARG A 269 -29.46 10.18 -16.67
CA ARG A 269 -30.37 9.41 -17.53
C ARG A 269 -30.98 8.23 -16.81
N VAL A 270 -30.28 7.69 -15.82
CA VAL A 270 -30.66 6.53 -15.02
C VAL A 270 -30.72 6.94 -13.57
N PHE A 271 -31.79 6.58 -12.86
CA PHE A 271 -31.85 6.67 -11.40
C PHE A 271 -31.60 5.30 -10.81
N VAL A 272 -30.61 5.17 -9.91
CA VAL A 272 -30.25 3.90 -9.27
C VAL A 272 -30.67 3.92 -7.80
N ILE A 273 -31.55 3.00 -7.43
CA ILE A 273 -31.96 2.76 -6.04
C ILE A 273 -31.08 1.64 -5.51
N GLY A 274 -30.05 2.00 -4.72
CA GLY A 274 -29.06 1.08 -4.15
C GLY A 274 -29.07 1.12 -2.62
N GLY A 275 -28.15 0.38 -2.02
CA GLY A 275 -27.88 0.31 -0.59
C GLY A 275 -27.27 -1.04 -0.19
N GLY A 276 -26.50 -1.04 0.90
CA GLY A 276 -25.86 -2.24 1.41
C GLY A 276 -24.86 -2.90 0.45
N GLY A 277 -24.24 -2.13 -0.43
CA GLY A 277 -23.27 -2.63 -1.43
C GLY A 277 -23.89 -3.03 -2.78
N SER A 278 -25.23 -3.09 -2.87
CA SER A 278 -25.92 -3.58 -4.08
C SER A 278 -25.82 -2.64 -5.27
N GLY A 279 -25.65 -1.34 -5.04
CA GLY A 279 -25.53 -0.33 -6.09
C GLY A 279 -24.13 -0.26 -6.72
N ILE A 280 -23.07 -0.58 -5.99
CA ILE A 280 -21.68 -0.44 -6.43
C ILE A 280 -21.41 -1.06 -7.81
N PRO A 281 -21.80 -2.32 -8.09
CA PRO A 281 -21.60 -2.93 -9.40
C PRO A 281 -22.28 -2.16 -10.54
N VAL A 282 -23.49 -1.64 -10.26
CA VAL A 282 -24.29 -0.88 -11.21
C VAL A 282 -23.66 0.50 -11.47
N TYR A 283 -23.22 1.21 -10.44
CA TYR A 283 -22.54 2.50 -10.57
C TYR A 283 -21.28 2.38 -11.45
N ARG A 284 -20.43 1.38 -11.18
CA ARG A 284 -19.24 1.11 -11.99
C ARG A 284 -19.56 0.67 -13.41
N LYS A 285 -20.67 -0.04 -13.65
CA LYS A 285 -21.13 -0.41 -14.99
C LYS A 285 -21.57 0.82 -15.77
N LEU A 286 -22.41 1.66 -15.19
CA LEU A 286 -22.90 2.88 -15.83
C LEU A 286 -21.74 3.85 -16.14
N GLN A 287 -20.79 3.98 -15.21
CA GLN A 287 -19.58 4.78 -15.41
C GLN A 287 -18.77 4.25 -16.60
N ARG A 288 -18.51 2.95 -16.70
CA ARG A 288 -17.80 2.34 -17.85
C ARG A 288 -18.53 2.51 -19.17
N GLN A 289 -19.86 2.59 -19.15
CA GLN A 289 -20.69 2.81 -20.33
C GLN A 289 -20.81 4.28 -20.72
N GLY A 290 -20.24 5.20 -19.94
CA GLY A 290 -20.36 6.64 -20.17
C GLY A 290 -21.80 7.16 -19.97
N VAL A 291 -22.60 6.50 -19.13
CA VAL A 291 -24.00 6.88 -18.85
C VAL A 291 -24.05 7.69 -17.57
N PRO A 292 -24.45 8.98 -17.61
CA PRO A 292 -24.67 9.78 -16.42
C PRO A 292 -25.86 9.25 -15.64
N PHE A 293 -25.69 9.10 -14.32
CA PHE A 293 -26.72 8.53 -13.45
C PHE A 293 -26.84 9.30 -12.13
N ALA A 294 -28.01 9.22 -11.52
CA ALA A 294 -28.25 9.63 -10.14
C ALA A 294 -28.38 8.42 -9.25
N ALA A 295 -27.92 8.52 -8.02
CA ALA A 295 -28.05 7.48 -7.01
C ALA A 295 -28.82 8.00 -5.80
N GLY A 296 -29.68 7.19 -5.22
CA GLY A 296 -30.42 7.54 -4.01
C GLY A 296 -31.62 6.62 -3.73
N ILE A 297 -32.25 6.77 -2.60
CA ILE A 297 -31.80 7.56 -1.44
C ILE A 297 -30.83 6.68 -0.63
N LEU A 298 -29.64 7.17 -0.43
CA LEU A 298 -28.60 6.46 0.34
C LEU A 298 -28.44 7.11 1.73
N SER A 299 -28.30 6.32 2.76
CA SER A 299 -27.79 6.85 4.02
C SER A 299 -26.28 7.17 3.87
N GLU A 300 -25.82 8.28 4.46
CA GLU A 300 -24.40 8.69 4.34
C GLU A 300 -23.41 7.72 5.00
N ASN A 301 -23.90 6.79 5.85
CA ASN A 301 -23.11 5.69 6.40
C ASN A 301 -23.28 4.37 5.64
N ASP A 302 -24.00 4.36 4.51
CA ASP A 302 -24.10 3.19 3.65
C ASP A 302 -22.81 2.99 2.84
N ILE A 303 -22.39 1.75 2.66
CA ILE A 303 -21.19 1.38 1.88
C ILE A 303 -21.31 1.82 0.41
N ASP A 304 -22.51 1.95 -0.15
CA ASP A 304 -22.74 2.47 -1.50
C ASP A 304 -22.46 3.98 -1.61
N TYR A 305 -22.61 4.73 -0.52
CA TYR A 305 -22.55 6.19 -0.55
C TYR A 305 -21.22 6.78 -1.02
N PRO A 306 -20.04 6.37 -0.51
CA PRO A 306 -18.75 6.89 -1.00
C PRO A 306 -18.55 6.65 -2.49
N VAL A 307 -18.93 5.47 -2.98
CA VAL A 307 -18.79 5.10 -4.40
C VAL A 307 -19.78 5.87 -5.27
N ALA A 308 -21.02 6.04 -4.80
CA ALA A 308 -22.00 6.88 -5.49
C ALA A 308 -21.53 8.33 -5.60
N ARG A 309 -21.00 8.91 -4.52
CA ARG A 309 -20.41 10.27 -4.53
C ARG A 309 -19.28 10.42 -5.55
N ALA A 310 -18.46 9.37 -5.75
CA ALA A 310 -17.38 9.41 -6.71
C ALA A 310 -17.84 9.29 -8.16
N LEU A 311 -18.88 8.49 -8.45
CA LEU A 311 -19.23 8.07 -9.80
C LEU A 311 -20.51 8.66 -10.36
N ALA A 312 -21.48 9.04 -9.51
CA ALA A 312 -22.77 9.57 -9.94
C ALA A 312 -22.68 11.05 -10.31
N SER A 313 -23.49 11.48 -11.25
CA SER A 313 -23.68 12.92 -11.56
C SER A 313 -24.42 13.65 -10.43
N GLU A 314 -25.29 12.93 -9.72
CA GLU A 314 -26.08 13.44 -8.59
C GLU A 314 -26.32 12.33 -7.57
N VAL A 315 -26.22 12.68 -6.28
CA VAL A 315 -26.53 11.76 -5.18
C VAL A 315 -27.57 12.39 -4.26
N VAL A 316 -28.63 11.66 -4.00
CA VAL A 316 -29.62 12.02 -2.98
C VAL A 316 -29.35 11.18 -1.73
N SER A 317 -28.97 11.82 -0.62
CA SER A 317 -28.61 11.15 0.63
C SER A 317 -29.45 11.62 1.80
N GLU A 318 -29.49 10.81 2.83
CA GLU A 318 -30.03 11.09 4.15
C GLU A 318 -28.93 10.98 5.20
N ALA A 319 -29.09 11.70 6.30
CA ALA A 319 -28.16 11.67 7.42
C ALA A 319 -27.98 10.25 7.98
N PRO A 320 -26.80 9.93 8.55
CA PRO A 320 -26.51 8.62 9.12
C PRO A 320 -27.56 8.18 10.15
N PHE A 321 -28.02 6.93 10.03
CA PHE A 321 -28.94 6.27 10.94
C PHE A 321 -30.35 6.91 11.02
N GLU A 322 -30.64 7.94 10.21
CA GLU A 322 -31.96 8.57 10.17
C GLU A 322 -32.87 7.88 9.14
N PRO A 323 -34.19 7.79 9.43
CA PRO A 323 -35.17 7.39 8.43
C PRO A 323 -35.29 8.48 7.36
N ILE A 324 -35.53 8.07 6.11
CA ILE A 324 -35.65 9.01 4.99
C ILE A 324 -36.79 10.02 5.29
N ARG A 325 -36.43 11.32 5.34
CA ARG A 325 -37.39 12.42 5.54
C ARG A 325 -38.23 12.67 4.29
N GLU A 326 -39.34 13.39 4.43
CA GLU A 326 -40.22 13.70 3.31
C GLU A 326 -39.52 14.60 2.28
N GLU A 327 -38.82 15.61 2.75
CA GLU A 327 -38.05 16.52 1.89
C GLU A 327 -37.01 15.78 1.02
N THR A 328 -36.27 14.83 1.62
CA THR A 328 -35.27 13.99 0.88
C THR A 328 -35.97 13.08 -0.13
N PHE A 329 -37.15 12.55 0.23
CA PHE A 329 -37.94 11.73 -0.68
C PHE A 329 -38.46 12.55 -1.86
N GLU A 330 -39.03 13.75 -1.64
CA GLU A 330 -39.49 14.61 -2.72
C GLU A 330 -38.39 15.02 -3.67
N ARG A 331 -37.18 15.33 -3.16
CA ARG A 331 -36.01 15.61 -3.98
C ARG A 331 -35.65 14.40 -4.83
N ALA A 332 -35.58 13.20 -4.25
CA ALA A 332 -35.30 11.97 -4.98
C ALA A 332 -36.35 11.66 -6.05
N ALA A 333 -37.61 11.86 -5.74
CA ALA A 333 -38.74 11.68 -6.68
C ALA A 333 -38.65 12.65 -7.86
N ALA A 334 -38.28 13.91 -7.62
CA ALA A 334 -38.06 14.88 -8.69
C ALA A 334 -36.93 14.47 -9.63
N VAL A 335 -35.79 14.03 -9.08
CA VAL A 335 -34.64 13.53 -9.87
C VAL A 335 -35.01 12.25 -10.65
N LEU A 336 -35.69 11.28 -10.01
CA LEU A 336 -36.18 10.06 -10.63
C LEU A 336 -37.09 10.38 -11.82
N ASN A 337 -38.02 11.32 -11.65
CA ASN A 337 -38.95 11.73 -12.72
C ASN A 337 -38.24 12.33 -13.93
N SER A 338 -37.12 13.03 -13.75
CA SER A 338 -36.30 13.57 -14.81
C SER A 338 -35.49 12.51 -15.54
N CYS A 339 -35.24 11.35 -14.94
CA CYS A 339 -34.52 10.24 -15.55
C CYS A 339 -35.42 9.44 -16.51
N SER A 340 -34.82 8.94 -17.60
CA SER A 340 -35.50 8.10 -18.57
C SER A 340 -35.62 6.64 -18.13
N GLN A 341 -34.77 6.20 -17.21
CA GLN A 341 -34.67 4.80 -16.75
C GLN A 341 -34.45 4.73 -15.25
N VAL A 342 -34.90 3.64 -14.63
CA VAL A 342 -34.70 3.34 -13.20
C VAL A 342 -34.12 1.94 -13.06
N ILE A 343 -33.16 1.78 -12.16
CA ILE A 343 -32.63 0.48 -11.74
C ILE A 343 -32.80 0.38 -10.24
N CYS A 344 -33.52 -0.65 -9.77
CA CYS A 344 -33.61 -0.96 -8.35
C CYS A 344 -32.74 -2.18 -8.05
N CYS A 345 -31.72 -1.99 -7.19
CA CYS A 345 -30.80 -3.03 -6.76
C CYS A 345 -31.23 -3.70 -5.45
N LEU A 346 -32.29 -3.17 -4.79
CA LEU A 346 -32.75 -3.64 -3.49
C LEU A 346 -33.85 -4.71 -3.68
N GLU A 347 -33.70 -5.82 -2.99
CA GLU A 347 -34.74 -6.86 -2.92
C GLU A 347 -35.65 -6.68 -1.68
N THR A 348 -35.10 -6.07 -0.62
CA THR A 348 -35.79 -5.85 0.66
C THR A 348 -35.68 -4.41 1.13
N PHE A 349 -36.68 -3.96 1.86
CA PHE A 349 -36.74 -2.61 2.41
C PHE A 349 -37.01 -2.70 3.90
N GLY A 350 -36.19 -2.03 4.71
CA GLY A 350 -36.36 -1.90 6.16
C GLY A 350 -37.01 -0.55 6.55
N THR A 351 -37.13 -0.30 7.85
CA THR A 351 -37.75 0.93 8.39
C THR A 351 -37.00 2.20 7.98
N LEU A 352 -35.68 2.16 7.89
CA LEU A 352 -34.86 3.34 7.54
C LEU A 352 -34.95 3.71 6.07
N ASN A 353 -35.12 2.72 5.19
CA ASN A 353 -35.15 2.92 3.74
C ASN A 353 -36.50 2.54 3.09
N GLU A 354 -37.58 2.50 3.89
CA GLU A 354 -38.90 2.14 3.40
C GLU A 354 -39.39 3.04 2.26
N LYS A 355 -39.03 4.32 2.26
CA LYS A 355 -39.41 5.25 1.19
C LYS A 355 -38.74 4.89 -0.15
N ASN A 356 -37.63 4.16 -0.16
CA ASN A 356 -37.04 3.63 -1.39
C ASN A 356 -37.99 2.63 -2.09
N ARG A 357 -38.85 1.91 -1.35
CA ARG A 357 -39.92 1.08 -1.93
C ARG A 357 -40.86 1.93 -2.76
N LYS A 358 -41.33 3.07 -2.18
CA LYS A 358 -42.19 4.00 -2.91
C LYS A 358 -41.55 4.57 -4.16
N LEU A 359 -40.25 4.91 -4.09
CA LEU A 359 -39.49 5.34 -5.28
C LEU A 359 -39.45 4.24 -6.34
N ALA A 360 -39.18 2.98 -5.97
CA ALA A 360 -39.21 1.87 -6.87
C ALA A 360 -40.58 1.65 -7.53
N GLU A 361 -41.65 1.78 -6.77
CA GLU A 361 -43.02 1.72 -7.29
C GLU A 361 -43.33 2.88 -8.26
N MET A 362 -42.89 4.11 -7.97
CA MET A 362 -43.04 5.27 -8.86
C MET A 362 -42.27 5.11 -10.16
N GLY A 363 -41.09 4.46 -10.09
CA GLY A 363 -40.24 4.22 -11.27
C GLY A 363 -40.59 2.99 -12.07
N LYS A 364 -41.64 2.24 -11.75
CA LYS A 364 -41.97 0.92 -12.30
C LYS A 364 -42.04 0.88 -13.83
N ASP A 365 -42.64 1.91 -14.43
CA ASP A 365 -42.78 2.00 -15.89
C ASP A 365 -41.47 2.29 -16.63
N LYS A 366 -40.43 2.75 -15.91
CA LYS A 366 -39.10 3.03 -16.42
C LYS A 366 -38.06 1.99 -15.97
N MET A 367 -38.52 0.92 -15.30
CA MET A 367 -37.63 -0.04 -14.65
C MET A 367 -36.88 -0.88 -15.67
N LEU A 368 -35.57 -0.85 -15.60
CA LEU A 368 -34.71 -1.82 -16.30
C LEU A 368 -34.51 -3.07 -15.40
N PRO A 369 -34.38 -4.27 -16.02
CA PRO A 369 -33.99 -5.43 -15.24
C PRO A 369 -32.67 -5.15 -14.53
N GLY A 370 -32.64 -5.39 -13.23
CA GLY A 370 -31.42 -5.32 -12.43
C GLY A 370 -30.36 -6.23 -13.03
N ILE A 371 -29.09 -5.91 -12.83
CA ILE A 371 -27.98 -6.78 -13.24
C ILE A 371 -28.07 -7.99 -12.34
N LYS A 372 -28.67 -9.07 -12.85
CA LYS A 372 -28.44 -10.41 -12.32
C LYS A 372 -27.13 -10.89 -12.94
N ASP A 373 -26.22 -11.39 -12.10
CA ASP A 373 -24.97 -12.03 -12.53
C ASP A 373 -25.23 -13.16 -13.54
#